data_0f2786cd24faef556faf1dc7587e4fb8
#
_entry.id   0f2786cd24faef556faf1dc7587e4fb8
#
_cell.length_a   1.000
_cell.length_b   1.000
_cell.length_c   1.000
_cell.angle_alpha   90.00
_cell.angle_beta   90.00
_cell.angle_gamma   90.00
#
_symmetry.space_group_name_H-M   'P 1'
#
loop_
_entity.id
_entity.type
_entity.pdbx_description
1 polymer ?
#
loop_
_entity_poly.entity_id
_entity_poly.type
_entity_poly.pdbx_seq_one_letter_code
_entity_poly.pdbx_strand_id
1 'polypeptide(L)'
;ELSLEEAIILAGIPKSPNNYNPVSSYEKAIKRGKIVAECMLNNGKIDKKTYDNLFKNKLEIYAKSDLNNLQTLMYYQDAVMDELKSLNGIPDSLIDSGGLKVYTNLDMDIQSNLDKSIVDNMTNDDVEVASVIIEPDTGKIRALAGGKDYKKSQFNRVVKSKRQVGSTIKPFLYYTALENNMTSSSTFTSEKTDFVFSNNKTYSPTNYANKYANGDITMAAALAYSDNIYAVKTHLFLGEDKLVDTMKTVGLKTKLEPIPSLALGSKEINMLDYAVAYNTLASGGYKGDVYLIDRVEDLQGNVLYKHKQKRELVLNTNSLYILNEMMSNSYNSKFISYNSPTALSISDKLTKKYAIKSGSTNNDYWLIGYNPDILMMVWTGNDNNKEVEANYSKISKTIWADTVESSLKDKEERWYTKPQNVDAVILDPVSGKYTSDSKGSLFYFLKGTEPVN
;
A
#
# COMPACT_ATOMS: atom_id res chain seq x y z
N GLU A 1 -20.78 28.78 -3.47
CA GLU A 1 -22.21 29.15 -3.37
C GLU A 1 -22.89 28.76 -4.67
N LEU A 2 -24.18 28.35 -4.60
CA LEU A 2 -24.99 28.04 -5.78
C LEU A 2 -25.45 29.34 -6.41
N SER A 3 -25.45 29.41 -7.75
CA SER A 3 -26.15 30.45 -8.48
C SER A 3 -27.69 30.25 -8.37
N LEU A 4 -28.43 31.27 -8.70
CA LEU A 4 -29.90 31.16 -8.70
C LEU A 4 -30.38 30.10 -9.70
N GLU A 5 -29.78 30.00 -10.88
CA GLU A 5 -30.05 29.00 -11.88
C GLU A 5 -29.81 27.58 -11.40
N GLU A 6 -28.67 27.37 -10.71
CA GLU A 6 -28.32 26.07 -10.11
C GLU A 6 -29.34 25.67 -9.02
N ALA A 7 -29.69 26.60 -8.15
CA ALA A 7 -30.71 26.37 -7.12
C ALA A 7 -32.07 26.01 -7.71
N ILE A 8 -32.49 26.68 -8.78
CA ILE A 8 -33.74 26.41 -9.51
C ILE A 8 -33.72 25.02 -10.16
N ILE A 9 -32.61 24.62 -10.78
CA ILE A 9 -32.45 23.26 -11.34
C ILE A 9 -32.56 22.21 -10.24
N LEU A 10 -31.82 22.39 -9.13
CA LEU A 10 -31.86 21.45 -7.99
C LEU A 10 -33.31 21.32 -7.44
N ALA A 11 -34.04 22.42 -7.28
CA ALA A 11 -35.43 22.40 -6.85
C ALA A 11 -36.38 21.68 -7.85
N GLY A 12 -35.99 21.56 -9.10
CA GLY A 12 -36.72 20.84 -10.15
C GLY A 12 -36.55 19.33 -10.10
N ILE A 13 -35.43 18.82 -9.58
CA ILE A 13 -35.05 17.39 -9.61
C ILE A 13 -36.04 16.49 -8.86
N PRO A 14 -36.52 16.82 -7.63
CA PRO A 14 -37.36 15.91 -6.84
C PRO A 14 -38.67 15.49 -7.53
N LYS A 15 -39.18 16.26 -8.49
CA LYS A 15 -40.38 15.93 -9.25
C LYS A 15 -40.24 14.63 -10.07
N SER A 16 -39.04 14.38 -10.62
CA SER A 16 -38.71 13.14 -11.34
C SER A 16 -37.18 13.06 -11.45
N PRO A 17 -36.48 12.48 -10.46
CA PRO A 17 -35.03 12.53 -10.38
C PRO A 17 -34.31 11.99 -11.63
N ASN A 18 -34.80 10.88 -12.19
CA ASN A 18 -34.20 10.27 -13.38
C ASN A 18 -34.40 11.11 -14.67
N ASN A 19 -35.48 11.88 -14.77
CA ASN A 19 -35.76 12.69 -15.95
C ASN A 19 -35.20 14.12 -15.88
N TYR A 20 -35.09 14.68 -14.66
CA TYR A 20 -34.68 16.08 -14.47
C TYR A 20 -33.27 16.22 -13.89
N ASN A 21 -32.50 15.13 -13.86
CA ASN A 21 -31.08 15.19 -13.50
C ASN A 21 -30.31 15.86 -14.67
N PRO A 22 -29.64 17.01 -14.44
CA PRO A 22 -28.93 17.74 -15.50
C PRO A 22 -27.71 16.97 -16.05
N VAL A 23 -27.18 15.98 -15.31
CA VAL A 23 -26.07 15.12 -15.75
C VAL A 23 -26.56 14.15 -16.84
N SER A 24 -27.73 13.54 -16.67
CA SER A 24 -28.28 12.55 -17.59
C SER A 24 -29.12 13.19 -18.70
N SER A 25 -29.78 14.31 -18.43
CA SER A 25 -30.66 14.98 -19.39
C SER A 25 -30.71 16.49 -19.16
N TYR A 26 -29.69 17.20 -19.66
CA TYR A 26 -29.52 18.65 -19.49
C TYR A 26 -30.76 19.43 -19.97
N GLU A 27 -31.24 19.12 -21.18
CA GLU A 27 -32.40 19.85 -21.77
C GLU A 27 -33.68 19.69 -20.95
N LYS A 28 -33.97 18.48 -20.46
CA LYS A 28 -35.14 18.25 -19.60
C LYS A 28 -35.01 18.96 -18.25
N ALA A 29 -33.78 19.00 -17.69
CA ALA A 29 -33.51 19.74 -16.45
C ALA A 29 -33.75 21.23 -16.62
N ILE A 30 -33.24 21.84 -17.70
CA ILE A 30 -33.47 23.26 -18.02
C ILE A 30 -34.96 23.55 -18.25
N LYS A 31 -35.67 22.70 -19.02
CA LYS A 31 -37.11 22.86 -19.23
C LYS A 31 -37.89 22.83 -17.92
N ARG A 32 -37.50 21.92 -16.99
CA ARG A 32 -38.12 21.85 -15.67
C ARG A 32 -37.75 23.06 -14.81
N GLY A 33 -36.50 23.52 -14.85
CA GLY A 33 -36.02 24.74 -14.17
C GLY A 33 -36.81 25.97 -14.60
N LYS A 34 -37.13 26.16 -15.90
CA LYS A 34 -37.97 27.26 -16.40
C LYS A 34 -39.34 27.24 -15.77
N ILE A 35 -39.96 26.07 -15.56
CA ILE A 35 -41.27 25.95 -14.87
C ILE A 35 -41.11 26.37 -13.39
N VAL A 36 -40.04 25.99 -12.71
CA VAL A 36 -39.79 26.40 -11.33
C VAL A 36 -39.62 27.93 -11.27
N ALA A 37 -38.80 28.50 -12.18
CA ALA A 37 -38.59 29.95 -12.26
C ALA A 37 -39.90 30.73 -12.52
N GLU A 38 -40.78 30.22 -13.39
CA GLU A 38 -42.09 30.80 -13.63
C GLU A 38 -42.97 30.79 -12.36
N CYS A 39 -42.94 29.68 -11.61
CA CYS A 39 -43.65 29.63 -10.33
C CYS A 39 -43.06 30.64 -9.32
N MET A 40 -41.73 30.86 -9.32
CA MET A 40 -41.08 31.84 -8.45
C MET A 40 -41.50 33.27 -8.83
N LEU A 41 -41.57 33.58 -10.13
CA LEU A 41 -42.07 34.88 -10.64
C LEU A 41 -43.50 35.12 -10.20
N ASN A 42 -44.40 34.14 -10.44
CA ASN A 42 -45.81 34.24 -10.12
C ASN A 42 -46.09 34.40 -8.62
N ASN A 43 -45.17 33.88 -7.79
CA ASN A 43 -45.24 34.03 -6.32
C ASN A 43 -44.42 35.22 -5.79
N GLY A 44 -43.92 36.10 -6.65
CA GLY A 44 -43.16 37.29 -6.24
C GLY A 44 -41.83 37.03 -5.59
N LYS A 45 -41.23 35.84 -5.79
CA LYS A 45 -39.93 35.45 -5.23
C LYS A 45 -38.76 35.97 -6.07
N ILE A 46 -39.00 36.24 -7.35
CA ILE A 46 -38.05 36.90 -8.27
C ILE A 46 -38.87 37.92 -9.08
N ASP A 47 -38.18 38.95 -9.55
CA ASP A 47 -38.79 39.97 -10.45
C ASP A 47 -38.71 39.54 -11.93
N LYS A 48 -39.44 40.26 -12.78
CA LYS A 48 -39.49 39.95 -14.22
C LYS A 48 -38.10 40.07 -14.86
N LYS A 49 -37.30 41.05 -14.46
CA LYS A 49 -35.95 41.27 -15.00
C LYS A 49 -35.01 40.07 -14.68
N THR A 50 -35.10 39.58 -13.48
CA THR A 50 -34.34 38.38 -13.05
C THR A 50 -34.78 37.15 -13.85
N TYR A 51 -36.12 36.93 -13.96
CA TYR A 51 -36.67 35.81 -14.75
C TYR A 51 -36.20 35.84 -16.21
N ASP A 52 -36.24 36.98 -16.86
CA ASP A 52 -35.88 37.14 -18.28
C ASP A 52 -34.38 36.95 -18.53
N ASN A 53 -33.55 36.98 -17.47
CA ASN A 53 -32.12 36.75 -17.55
C ASN A 53 -31.71 35.29 -17.24
N LEU A 54 -32.60 34.49 -16.62
CA LEU A 54 -32.29 33.11 -16.28
C LEU A 54 -32.06 32.24 -17.52
N PHE A 55 -31.08 31.35 -17.42
CA PHE A 55 -30.74 30.36 -18.46
C PHE A 55 -30.35 30.94 -19.83
N LYS A 56 -29.88 32.20 -19.88
CA LYS A 56 -29.31 32.79 -21.11
C LYS A 56 -27.98 32.15 -21.45
N ASN A 57 -27.21 31.84 -20.45
CA ASN A 57 -25.91 31.14 -20.57
C ASN A 57 -26.13 29.65 -20.30
N LYS A 58 -25.28 28.81 -20.92
CA LYS A 58 -25.28 27.39 -20.66
C LYS A 58 -24.64 27.18 -19.30
N LEU A 59 -25.33 26.46 -18.39
CA LEU A 59 -24.78 26.08 -17.10
C LEU A 59 -23.72 24.98 -17.29
N GLU A 60 -22.59 25.13 -16.61
CA GLU A 60 -21.60 24.08 -16.52
C GLU A 60 -22.05 23.00 -15.54
N ILE A 61 -22.00 21.75 -15.97
CA ILE A 61 -22.34 20.59 -15.14
C ILE A 61 -21.05 19.89 -14.77
N TYR A 62 -20.56 20.16 -13.58
CA TYR A 62 -19.28 19.61 -13.09
C TYR A 62 -19.27 18.11 -12.81
N ALA A 63 -20.45 17.46 -12.76
CA ALA A 63 -20.59 16.03 -12.52
C ALA A 63 -20.18 15.13 -13.69
N LYS A 64 -19.73 15.70 -14.82
CA LYS A 64 -19.16 14.96 -15.97
C LYS A 64 -17.62 14.95 -15.95
N SER A 65 -16.99 15.08 -14.78
CA SER A 65 -15.55 14.84 -14.70
C SER A 65 -15.28 13.34 -14.90
N ASP A 66 -14.15 13.02 -15.51
CA ASP A 66 -13.64 11.63 -15.65
C ASP A 66 -13.53 10.90 -14.31
N LEU A 67 -13.61 11.62 -13.19
CA LEU A 67 -13.65 11.12 -11.82
C LEU A 67 -14.75 10.08 -11.58
N ASN A 68 -15.92 10.23 -12.23
CA ASN A 68 -17.02 9.27 -12.11
C ASN A 68 -16.78 7.95 -12.84
N ASN A 69 -15.68 7.84 -13.58
CA ASN A 69 -15.30 6.62 -14.30
C ASN A 69 -14.32 5.75 -13.53
N LEU A 70 -13.71 6.25 -12.45
CA LEU A 70 -12.79 5.45 -11.63
C LEU A 70 -13.58 4.44 -10.79
N GLN A 71 -13.29 3.15 -10.97
CA GLN A 71 -14.01 2.07 -10.31
C GLN A 71 -13.66 1.97 -8.82
N THR A 72 -12.50 2.50 -8.42
CA THR A 72 -11.94 2.35 -7.08
C THR A 72 -12.00 3.61 -6.22
N LEU A 73 -12.26 4.79 -6.79
CA LEU A 73 -12.25 6.08 -6.08
C LEU A 73 -13.17 6.11 -4.84
N MET A 74 -14.34 5.48 -4.93
CA MET A 74 -15.31 5.48 -3.84
C MET A 74 -14.81 4.75 -2.59
N TYR A 75 -13.88 3.80 -2.72
CA TYR A 75 -13.23 3.17 -1.54
C TYR A 75 -12.38 4.18 -0.76
N TYR A 76 -11.71 5.11 -1.48
CA TYR A 76 -10.97 6.19 -0.82
C TYR A 76 -11.93 7.12 -0.07
N GLN A 77 -13.04 7.50 -0.69
CA GLN A 77 -14.06 8.33 -0.06
C GLN A 77 -14.63 7.69 1.20
N ASP A 78 -14.98 6.40 1.16
CA ASP A 78 -15.48 5.67 2.34
C ASP A 78 -14.44 5.64 3.46
N ALA A 79 -13.17 5.40 3.11
CA ALA A 79 -12.08 5.43 4.10
C ALA A 79 -11.91 6.82 4.74
N VAL A 80 -12.07 7.90 3.97
CA VAL A 80 -12.08 9.28 4.48
C VAL A 80 -13.25 9.49 5.45
N MET A 81 -14.45 8.98 5.13
CA MET A 81 -15.60 9.09 6.02
C MET A 81 -15.41 8.30 7.32
N ASP A 82 -14.81 7.10 7.25
CA ASP A 82 -14.48 6.30 8.43
C ASP A 82 -13.43 7.03 9.30
N GLU A 83 -12.38 7.62 8.70
CA GLU A 83 -11.39 8.42 9.43
C GLU A 83 -12.03 9.67 10.04
N LEU A 84 -12.85 10.42 9.29
CA LEU A 84 -13.52 11.62 9.75
C LEU A 84 -14.36 11.38 11.01
N LYS A 85 -15.10 10.27 11.05
CA LYS A 85 -15.90 9.85 12.23
C LYS A 85 -15.05 9.47 13.43
N SER A 86 -13.80 9.10 13.22
CA SER A 86 -12.85 8.76 14.29
C SER A 86 -12.13 9.98 14.88
N LEU A 87 -12.22 11.15 14.22
CA LEU A 87 -11.54 12.36 14.67
C LEU A 87 -12.18 12.96 15.92
N ASN A 88 -11.37 13.15 16.97
CA ASN A 88 -11.82 13.82 18.17
C ASN A 88 -12.14 15.30 17.88
N GLY A 89 -13.26 15.77 18.40
CA GLY A 89 -13.66 17.18 18.31
C GLY A 89 -14.57 17.52 17.11
N ILE A 90 -14.92 16.56 16.26
CA ILE A 90 -15.93 16.71 15.21
C ILE A 90 -17.13 15.83 15.59
N PRO A 91 -18.26 16.42 16.02
CA PRO A 91 -19.46 15.63 16.38
C PRO A 91 -20.07 14.93 15.16
N ASP A 92 -20.55 13.69 15.34
CA ASP A 92 -21.26 12.94 14.29
C ASP A 92 -22.44 13.73 13.70
N SER A 93 -23.18 14.46 14.55
CA SER A 93 -24.29 15.31 14.09
C SER A 93 -23.86 16.37 13.07
N LEU A 94 -22.63 16.88 13.18
CA LEU A 94 -22.09 17.85 12.24
C LEU A 94 -21.66 17.18 10.92
N ILE A 95 -21.15 15.95 11.00
CA ILE A 95 -20.83 15.13 9.84
C ILE A 95 -22.11 14.80 9.06
N ASP A 96 -23.16 14.36 9.76
CA ASP A 96 -24.42 13.94 9.14
C ASP A 96 -25.24 15.12 8.59
N SER A 97 -25.19 16.28 9.23
CA SER A 97 -25.90 17.49 8.74
C SER A 97 -25.20 18.16 7.57
N GLY A 98 -23.94 17.82 7.32
CA GLY A 98 -23.11 18.47 6.31
C GLY A 98 -22.57 19.83 6.74
N GLY A 99 -21.89 20.49 5.81
CA GLY A 99 -21.31 21.83 6.06
C GLY A 99 -19.84 21.79 6.47
N LEU A 100 -19.18 20.65 6.27
CA LEU A 100 -17.74 20.51 6.44
C LEU A 100 -17.00 20.56 5.10
N LYS A 101 -15.83 21.18 5.11
CA LYS A 101 -14.84 21.08 4.04
C LYS A 101 -13.72 20.17 4.51
N VAL A 102 -13.63 18.98 3.91
CA VAL A 102 -12.64 17.96 4.26
C VAL A 102 -11.53 17.98 3.20
N TYR A 103 -10.33 18.38 3.60
CA TYR A 103 -9.15 18.39 2.74
C TYR A 103 -8.41 17.07 2.90
N THR A 104 -8.39 16.27 1.85
CA THR A 104 -7.80 14.94 1.84
C THR A 104 -6.40 14.94 1.24
N ASN A 105 -5.68 13.85 1.42
CA ASN A 105 -4.35 13.64 0.85
C ASN A 105 -4.40 12.94 -0.52
N LEU A 106 -5.59 12.72 -1.08
CA LEU A 106 -5.77 12.08 -2.37
C LEU A 106 -4.95 12.77 -3.47
N ASP A 107 -4.25 11.95 -4.24
CA ASP A 107 -3.60 12.34 -5.48
C ASP A 107 -4.33 11.67 -6.63
N MET A 108 -4.98 12.49 -7.47
CA MET A 108 -5.85 11.97 -8.53
C MET A 108 -5.09 11.27 -9.64
N ASP A 109 -3.86 11.67 -9.92
CA ASP A 109 -3.03 11.04 -10.95
C ASP A 109 -2.58 9.65 -10.47
N ILE A 110 -2.15 9.55 -9.21
CA ILE A 110 -1.77 8.27 -8.59
C ILE A 110 -3.00 7.34 -8.49
N GLN A 111 -4.16 7.86 -8.07
CA GLN A 111 -5.40 7.08 -8.00
C GLN A 111 -5.85 6.59 -9.39
N SER A 112 -5.72 7.42 -10.43
CA SER A 112 -6.05 7.04 -11.80
C SER A 112 -5.10 5.96 -12.34
N ASN A 113 -3.81 6.06 -12.04
CA ASN A 113 -2.83 5.04 -12.41
C ASN A 113 -3.12 3.70 -11.72
N LEU A 114 -3.49 3.74 -10.43
CA LEU A 114 -3.91 2.55 -9.68
C LEU A 114 -5.17 1.93 -10.27
N ASP A 115 -6.22 2.73 -10.51
CA ASP A 115 -7.49 2.27 -11.08
C ASP A 115 -7.28 1.62 -12.45
N LYS A 116 -6.54 2.30 -13.33
CA LYS A 116 -6.19 1.77 -14.66
C LYS A 116 -5.46 0.43 -14.55
N SER A 117 -4.45 0.34 -13.70
CA SER A 117 -3.68 -0.89 -13.53
C SER A 117 -4.53 -2.05 -12.98
N ILE A 118 -5.48 -1.76 -12.08
CA ILE A 118 -6.43 -2.75 -11.58
C ILE A 118 -7.36 -3.22 -12.72
N VAL A 119 -7.95 -2.30 -13.48
CA VAL A 119 -8.85 -2.63 -14.59
C VAL A 119 -8.13 -3.49 -15.64
N ASP A 120 -6.91 -3.12 -16.00
CA ASP A 120 -6.14 -3.81 -17.04
C ASP A 120 -5.72 -5.25 -16.62
N ASN A 121 -5.55 -5.50 -15.33
CA ASN A 121 -4.99 -6.76 -14.82
C ASN A 121 -5.99 -7.67 -14.09
N MET A 122 -7.10 -7.11 -13.56
CA MET A 122 -8.10 -7.89 -12.79
C MET A 122 -9.22 -8.40 -13.69
N THR A 123 -8.90 -9.34 -14.58
CA THR A 123 -9.85 -9.90 -15.55
C THR A 123 -10.67 -11.08 -15.02
N ASN A 124 -10.29 -11.65 -13.85
CA ASN A 124 -10.99 -12.77 -13.24
C ASN A 124 -11.95 -12.31 -12.15
N ASP A 125 -13.18 -12.84 -12.15
CA ASP A 125 -14.22 -12.49 -11.18
C ASP A 125 -14.02 -13.14 -9.79
N ASP A 126 -13.27 -14.23 -9.69
CA ASP A 126 -13.06 -14.97 -8.43
C ASP A 126 -11.96 -14.38 -7.53
N VAL A 127 -11.15 -13.46 -8.06
CA VAL A 127 -10.05 -12.83 -7.33
C VAL A 127 -10.35 -11.35 -7.09
N GLU A 128 -10.10 -10.90 -5.87
CA GLU A 128 -10.22 -9.51 -5.44
C GLU A 128 -8.86 -8.86 -5.23
N VAL A 129 -8.87 -7.54 -5.12
CA VAL A 129 -7.68 -6.72 -4.91
C VAL A 129 -7.88 -5.75 -3.76
N ALA A 130 -6.82 -5.45 -3.05
CA ALA A 130 -6.72 -4.29 -2.17
C ALA A 130 -5.36 -3.64 -2.33
N SER A 131 -5.33 -2.31 -2.33
CA SER A 131 -4.09 -1.56 -2.47
C SER A 131 -4.15 -0.24 -1.71
N VAL A 132 -3.02 0.16 -1.13
CA VAL A 132 -2.82 1.48 -0.54
C VAL A 132 -1.47 2.03 -1.00
N ILE A 133 -1.47 3.33 -1.33
CA ILE A 133 -0.27 4.07 -1.75
C ILE A 133 -0.04 5.23 -0.80
N ILE A 134 1.19 5.33 -0.29
CA ILE A 134 1.58 6.27 0.75
C ILE A 134 2.82 7.03 0.28
N GLU A 135 2.88 8.30 0.62
CA GLU A 135 4.08 9.12 0.54
C GLU A 135 4.89 8.93 1.83
N PRO A 136 6.06 8.27 1.79
CA PRO A 136 6.76 7.82 2.99
C PRO A 136 7.15 8.93 3.97
N ASP A 137 7.66 10.05 3.45
CA ASP A 137 8.14 11.16 4.28
C ASP A 137 7.04 11.84 5.09
N THR A 138 5.80 11.80 4.61
CA THR A 138 4.66 12.48 5.25
C THR A 138 3.65 11.53 5.86
N GLY A 139 3.60 10.26 5.45
CA GLY A 139 2.57 9.30 5.83
C GLY A 139 1.22 9.55 5.15
N LYS A 140 1.14 10.46 4.19
CA LYS A 140 -0.08 10.79 3.44
C LYS A 140 -0.50 9.63 2.55
N ILE A 141 -1.74 9.16 2.72
CA ILE A 141 -2.33 8.15 1.81
C ILE A 141 -2.76 8.87 0.54
N ARG A 142 -2.05 8.58 -0.56
CA ARG A 142 -2.21 9.24 -1.86
C ARG A 142 -3.26 8.57 -2.74
N ALA A 143 -3.42 7.24 -2.60
CA ALA A 143 -4.43 6.47 -3.33
C ALA A 143 -4.83 5.23 -2.53
N LEU A 144 -6.02 4.71 -2.80
CA LEU A 144 -6.56 3.52 -2.14
C LEU A 144 -7.58 2.81 -3.03
N ALA A 145 -7.49 1.48 -3.09
CA ALA A 145 -8.48 0.62 -3.71
C ALA A 145 -8.83 -0.53 -2.76
N GLY A 146 -10.07 -0.60 -2.31
CA GLY A 146 -10.57 -1.65 -1.40
C GLY A 146 -11.15 -2.87 -2.13
N GLY A 147 -11.19 -2.85 -3.44
CA GLY A 147 -11.68 -3.89 -4.34
C GLY A 147 -11.52 -3.45 -5.80
N LYS A 148 -11.81 -4.34 -6.74
CA LYS A 148 -11.68 -4.07 -8.18
C LYS A 148 -12.84 -3.26 -8.77
N ASP A 149 -14.04 -3.35 -8.18
CA ASP A 149 -15.23 -2.67 -8.65
C ASP A 149 -16.17 -2.32 -7.48
N TYR A 150 -16.22 -1.04 -7.12
CA TYR A 150 -17.04 -0.54 -6.03
C TYR A 150 -18.54 -0.77 -6.25
N LYS A 151 -19.01 -0.80 -7.50
CA LYS A 151 -20.44 -1.03 -7.81
C LYS A 151 -20.85 -2.47 -7.52
N LYS A 152 -19.91 -3.44 -7.70
CA LYS A 152 -20.15 -4.86 -7.39
C LYS A 152 -19.99 -5.15 -5.91
N SER A 153 -18.99 -4.57 -5.24
CA SER A 153 -18.73 -4.78 -3.82
C SER A 153 -18.20 -3.50 -3.17
N GLN A 154 -18.92 -2.99 -2.18
CA GLN A 154 -18.51 -1.83 -1.38
C GLN A 154 -17.63 -2.22 -0.18
N PHE A 155 -17.29 -3.50 -0.02
CA PHE A 155 -16.43 -3.96 1.04
C PHE A 155 -14.99 -3.47 0.86
N ASN A 156 -14.59 -2.48 1.67
CA ASN A 156 -13.26 -1.90 1.62
C ASN A 156 -12.26 -2.80 2.36
N ARG A 157 -11.53 -3.64 1.62
CA ARG A 157 -10.59 -4.63 2.18
C ARG A 157 -9.38 -3.97 2.82
N VAL A 158 -8.97 -2.79 2.39
CA VAL A 158 -7.86 -2.04 3.00
C VAL A 158 -8.17 -1.69 4.46
N VAL A 159 -9.40 -1.25 4.72
CA VAL A 159 -9.83 -0.79 6.05
C VAL A 159 -10.37 -1.93 6.91
N LYS A 160 -11.18 -2.83 6.31
CA LYS A 160 -12.04 -3.76 7.06
C LYS A 160 -11.52 -5.19 7.12
N SER A 161 -10.66 -5.65 6.19
CA SER A 161 -10.17 -7.01 6.22
C SER A 161 -8.89 -7.17 7.04
N LYS A 162 -8.68 -8.39 7.52
CA LYS A 162 -7.41 -8.86 8.07
C LYS A 162 -6.99 -10.08 7.27
N ARG A 163 -5.73 -10.11 6.84
CA ARG A 163 -5.18 -11.19 6.01
C ARG A 163 -3.83 -11.62 6.51
N GLN A 164 -3.50 -12.90 6.31
CA GLN A 164 -2.16 -13.38 6.59
C GLN A 164 -1.17 -12.66 5.69
N VAL A 165 -0.14 -12.08 6.30
CA VAL A 165 0.84 -11.26 5.57
C VAL A 165 1.89 -12.10 4.85
N GLY A 166 1.99 -13.37 5.20
CA GLY A 166 2.94 -14.28 4.59
C GLY A 166 4.38 -13.77 4.70
N SER A 167 5.17 -14.10 3.71
CA SER A 167 6.60 -13.74 3.66
C SER A 167 6.88 -12.23 3.62
N THR A 168 5.88 -11.36 3.57
CA THR A 168 6.12 -9.91 3.67
C THR A 168 6.60 -9.48 5.07
N ILE A 169 6.50 -10.33 6.08
CA ILE A 169 7.05 -10.07 7.42
C ILE A 169 8.59 -10.18 7.48
N LYS A 170 9.23 -10.91 6.54
CA LYS A 170 10.66 -11.22 6.55
C LYS A 170 11.60 -10.01 6.57
N PRO A 171 11.30 -8.85 5.94
CA PRO A 171 12.13 -7.66 6.09
C PRO A 171 12.32 -7.25 7.54
N PHE A 172 11.27 -7.31 8.37
CA PHE A 172 11.37 -6.98 9.79
C PHE A 172 12.21 -8.02 10.56
N LEU A 173 12.08 -9.30 10.22
CA LEU A 173 12.92 -10.36 10.78
C LEU A 173 14.41 -10.13 10.45
N TYR A 174 14.72 -9.81 9.20
CA TYR A 174 16.10 -9.62 8.79
C TYR A 174 16.69 -8.28 9.26
N TYR A 175 15.86 -7.23 9.41
CA TYR A 175 16.26 -6.04 10.15
C TYR A 175 16.65 -6.40 11.61
N THR A 176 15.80 -7.19 12.28
CA THR A 176 16.09 -7.69 13.63
C THR A 176 17.39 -8.49 13.67
N ALA A 177 17.66 -9.31 12.66
CA ALA A 177 18.89 -10.09 12.56
C ALA A 177 20.12 -9.18 12.42
N LEU A 178 20.06 -8.15 11.57
CA LEU A 178 21.14 -7.15 11.42
C LEU A 178 21.43 -6.41 12.73
N GLU A 179 20.40 -6.07 13.52
CA GLU A 179 20.55 -5.43 14.84
C GLU A 179 21.07 -6.40 15.92
N ASN A 180 21.12 -7.70 15.65
CA ASN A 180 21.64 -8.74 16.55
C ASN A 180 22.88 -9.42 15.96
N ASN A 181 23.78 -8.64 15.35
CA ASN A 181 25.10 -9.03 14.87
C ASN A 181 25.15 -10.05 13.72
N MET A 182 24.01 -10.32 13.04
CA MET A 182 24.07 -11.01 11.76
C MET A 182 24.38 -9.99 10.64
N THR A 183 24.93 -10.49 9.55
CA THR A 183 25.29 -9.68 8.37
C THR A 183 24.52 -10.11 7.15
N SER A 184 24.53 -9.31 6.08
CA SER A 184 23.90 -9.65 4.81
C SER A 184 24.44 -10.97 4.19
N SER A 185 25.66 -11.38 4.55
CA SER A 185 26.29 -12.64 4.13
C SER A 185 26.22 -13.76 5.17
N SER A 186 25.62 -13.55 6.34
CA SER A 186 25.43 -14.64 7.34
C SER A 186 24.67 -15.81 6.69
N THR A 187 25.13 -17.03 6.95
CA THR A 187 24.58 -18.23 6.29
C THR A 187 23.82 -19.15 7.23
N PHE A 188 22.80 -19.78 6.67
CA PHE A 188 22.18 -20.98 7.19
C PHE A 188 21.94 -21.96 6.04
N THR A 189 21.95 -23.24 6.33
CA THR A 189 21.62 -24.30 5.36
C THR A 189 20.13 -24.27 5.01
N SER A 190 19.82 -24.15 3.73
CA SER A 190 18.46 -24.29 3.19
C SER A 190 18.24 -25.72 2.72
N GLU A 191 17.62 -26.53 3.55
CA GLU A 191 17.27 -27.93 3.29
C GLU A 191 15.95 -28.28 3.98
N LYS A 192 15.30 -29.37 3.57
CA LYS A 192 14.10 -29.83 4.27
C LYS A 192 14.42 -30.08 5.75
N THR A 193 13.76 -29.34 6.62
CA THR A 193 14.05 -29.32 8.06
C THR A 193 12.78 -29.47 8.89
N ASP A 194 12.80 -30.40 9.84
CA ASP A 194 11.80 -30.55 10.88
C ASP A 194 12.34 -29.93 12.18
N PHE A 195 11.66 -28.91 12.67
CA PHE A 195 12.01 -28.25 13.93
C PHE A 195 11.27 -28.94 15.07
N VAL A 196 12.02 -29.63 15.94
CA VAL A 196 11.48 -30.37 17.09
C VAL A 196 11.70 -29.57 18.36
N PHE A 197 10.62 -29.31 19.11
CA PHE A 197 10.63 -28.55 20.35
C PHE A 197 10.59 -29.47 21.58
N SER A 198 10.98 -28.94 22.74
CA SER A 198 11.04 -29.66 24.02
C SER A 198 9.73 -30.32 24.46
N ASN A 199 8.60 -29.83 23.94
CA ASN A 199 7.26 -30.40 24.19
C ASN A 199 6.86 -31.48 23.17
N ASN A 200 7.79 -32.05 22.42
CA ASN A 200 7.60 -32.99 21.31
C ASN A 200 6.70 -32.49 20.16
N LYS A 201 6.48 -31.16 20.07
CA LYS A 201 5.84 -30.57 18.92
C LYS A 201 6.86 -30.41 17.79
N THR A 202 6.43 -30.76 16.58
CA THR A 202 7.24 -30.59 15.38
C THR A 202 6.62 -29.53 14.49
N TYR A 203 7.46 -28.65 13.95
CA TYR A 203 7.09 -27.67 12.94
C TYR A 203 7.91 -27.91 11.67
N SER A 204 7.27 -28.23 10.59
CA SER A 204 7.89 -28.67 9.33
C SER A 204 7.51 -27.73 8.18
N PRO A 205 8.07 -26.50 8.16
CA PRO A 205 7.82 -25.56 7.07
C PRO A 205 8.46 -26.06 5.78
N THR A 206 7.86 -25.70 4.64
CA THR A 206 8.42 -26.01 3.32
C THR A 206 8.72 -24.73 2.57
N ASN A 207 9.74 -24.77 1.71
CA ASN A 207 9.98 -23.72 0.73
C ASN A 207 8.96 -23.81 -0.43
N TYR A 208 8.71 -22.70 -1.10
CA TYR A 208 7.84 -22.67 -2.28
C TYR A 208 8.30 -23.71 -3.32
N ALA A 209 7.34 -24.50 -3.82
CA ALA A 209 7.57 -25.61 -4.76
C ALA A 209 8.64 -26.62 -4.29
N ASN A 210 8.86 -26.75 -2.96
CA ASN A 210 9.87 -27.64 -2.37
C ASN A 210 11.29 -27.43 -2.92
N LYS A 211 11.65 -26.19 -3.26
CA LYS A 211 12.99 -25.85 -3.73
C LYS A 211 13.92 -25.50 -2.57
N TYR A 212 15.02 -26.22 -2.46
CA TYR A 212 16.04 -26.06 -1.43
C TYR A 212 17.43 -25.96 -2.08
N ALA A 213 18.34 -25.21 -1.47
CA ALA A 213 19.74 -25.18 -1.91
C ALA A 213 20.46 -26.48 -1.60
N ASN A 214 20.02 -27.22 -0.56
CA ASN A 214 20.72 -28.35 0.05
C ASN A 214 22.17 -27.98 0.45
N GLY A 215 22.34 -26.76 0.92
CA GLY A 215 23.61 -26.15 1.34
C GLY A 215 23.37 -24.77 1.93
N ASP A 216 24.44 -24.14 2.35
CA ASP A 216 24.40 -22.82 2.97
C ASP A 216 24.10 -21.74 1.95
N ILE A 217 23.22 -20.80 2.34
CA ILE A 217 22.88 -19.62 1.57
C ILE A 217 23.00 -18.37 2.44
N THR A 218 23.32 -17.23 1.82
CA THR A 218 23.39 -15.93 2.50
C THR A 218 22.02 -15.43 2.92
N MET A 219 21.96 -14.52 3.90
CA MET A 219 20.74 -13.80 4.28
C MET A 219 20.16 -13.00 3.09
N ALA A 220 21.03 -12.38 2.29
CA ALA A 220 20.58 -11.64 1.10
C ALA A 220 19.91 -12.57 0.07
N ALA A 221 20.47 -13.74 -0.18
CA ALA A 221 19.87 -14.75 -1.06
C ALA A 221 18.55 -15.29 -0.47
N ALA A 222 18.52 -15.58 0.82
CA ALA A 222 17.31 -16.04 1.52
C ALA A 222 16.17 -15.03 1.43
N LEU A 223 16.46 -13.73 1.52
CA LEU A 223 15.47 -12.67 1.34
C LEU A 223 14.99 -12.58 -0.11
N ALA A 224 15.91 -12.64 -1.08
CA ALA A 224 15.59 -12.58 -2.52
C ALA A 224 14.70 -13.74 -2.98
N TYR A 225 14.99 -14.95 -2.51
CA TYR A 225 14.19 -16.17 -2.81
C TYR A 225 12.98 -16.33 -1.91
N SER A 226 12.93 -15.56 -0.82
CA SER A 226 11.92 -15.75 0.23
C SER A 226 11.98 -17.14 0.89
N ASP A 227 13.20 -17.64 1.15
CA ASP A 227 13.43 -18.96 1.75
C ASP A 227 12.78 -19.05 3.14
N ASN A 228 11.94 -20.08 3.34
CA ASN A 228 11.18 -20.27 4.58
C ASN A 228 12.04 -20.91 5.66
N ILE A 229 12.90 -21.85 5.28
CA ILE A 229 13.75 -22.57 6.23
C ILE A 229 14.76 -21.61 6.85
N TYR A 230 15.41 -20.81 6.01
CA TYR A 230 16.33 -19.77 6.50
C TYR A 230 15.62 -18.79 7.47
N ALA A 231 14.41 -18.33 7.12
CA ALA A 231 13.66 -17.42 7.95
C ALA A 231 13.31 -18.02 9.32
N VAL A 232 12.86 -19.27 9.37
CA VAL A 232 12.54 -19.95 10.64
C VAL A 232 13.82 -20.19 11.45
N LYS A 233 14.91 -20.62 10.82
CA LYS A 233 16.23 -20.77 11.51
C LYS A 233 16.67 -19.43 12.11
N THR A 234 16.57 -18.33 11.36
CA THR A 234 16.90 -16.99 11.86
C THR A 234 16.02 -16.61 13.06
N HIS A 235 14.72 -16.80 12.98
CA HIS A 235 13.78 -16.45 14.04
C HIS A 235 14.05 -17.21 15.35
N LEU A 236 14.27 -18.51 15.24
CA LEU A 236 14.61 -19.34 16.39
C LEU A 236 16.00 -19.02 16.95
N PHE A 237 16.98 -18.72 16.10
CA PHE A 237 18.32 -18.32 16.51
C PHE A 237 18.31 -17.01 17.33
N LEU A 238 17.51 -16.04 16.91
CA LEU A 238 17.38 -14.74 17.59
C LEU A 238 16.56 -14.82 18.89
N GLY A 239 15.64 -15.78 18.97
CA GLY A 239 14.57 -15.85 19.95
C GLY A 239 13.28 -15.21 19.41
N GLU A 240 12.17 -15.92 19.60
CA GLU A 240 10.87 -15.61 18.96
C GLU A 240 10.31 -14.24 19.37
N ASP A 241 10.64 -13.72 20.54
CA ASP A 241 10.20 -12.41 21.03
C ASP A 241 10.81 -11.24 20.24
N LYS A 242 12.00 -11.39 19.69
CA LYS A 242 12.73 -10.30 19.02
C LYS A 242 11.98 -9.71 17.83
N LEU A 243 11.38 -10.57 17.00
CA LEU A 243 10.54 -10.10 15.87
C LEU A 243 9.28 -9.38 16.38
N VAL A 244 8.65 -9.88 17.45
CA VAL A 244 7.48 -9.24 18.07
C VAL A 244 7.84 -7.84 18.55
N ASP A 245 8.99 -7.67 19.19
CA ASP A 245 9.47 -6.37 19.70
C ASP A 245 9.77 -5.40 18.54
N THR A 246 10.43 -5.87 17.49
CA THR A 246 10.65 -5.05 16.28
C THR A 246 9.33 -4.58 15.69
N MET A 247 8.33 -5.46 15.55
CA MET A 247 7.03 -5.09 14.99
C MET A 247 6.29 -4.05 15.85
N LYS A 248 6.40 -4.11 17.18
CA LYS A 248 5.89 -3.06 18.08
C LYS A 248 6.64 -1.74 17.89
N THR A 249 7.97 -1.80 17.79
CA THR A 249 8.83 -0.62 17.60
C THR A 249 8.46 0.14 16.32
N VAL A 250 8.21 -0.56 15.22
CA VAL A 250 7.80 0.05 13.95
C VAL A 250 6.33 0.50 13.93
N GLY A 251 5.59 0.33 15.02
CA GLY A 251 4.25 0.90 15.21
C GLY A 251 3.09 -0.03 14.89
N LEU A 252 3.31 -1.33 14.66
CA LEU A 252 2.22 -2.29 14.50
C LEU A 252 1.38 -2.38 15.77
N LYS A 253 0.06 -2.19 15.63
CA LYS A 253 -0.90 -2.28 16.75
C LYS A 253 -1.44 -3.70 16.95
N THR A 254 -1.49 -4.49 15.88
CA THR A 254 -1.92 -5.90 15.95
C THR A 254 -1.00 -6.69 16.88
N LYS A 255 -1.59 -7.34 17.89
CA LYS A 255 -0.85 -8.18 18.84
C LYS A 255 -0.32 -9.44 18.15
N LEU A 256 0.99 -9.61 18.19
CA LEU A 256 1.68 -10.80 17.68
C LEU A 256 2.05 -11.74 18.83
N GLU A 257 2.16 -13.02 18.51
CA GLU A 257 2.57 -14.07 19.43
C GLU A 257 3.97 -14.58 19.04
N PRO A 258 4.88 -14.80 20.02
CA PRO A 258 6.20 -15.33 19.75
C PRO A 258 6.11 -16.85 19.47
N ILE A 259 5.88 -17.20 18.22
CA ILE A 259 5.76 -18.58 17.76
C ILE A 259 6.60 -18.79 16.48
N PRO A 260 7.08 -20.00 16.20
CA PRO A 260 7.97 -20.29 15.07
C PRO A 260 7.39 -19.85 13.71
N SER A 261 6.07 -20.01 13.51
CA SER A 261 5.40 -19.67 12.26
C SER A 261 5.26 -18.16 12.03
N LEU A 262 5.52 -17.32 13.05
CA LEU A 262 5.50 -15.87 12.90
C LEU A 262 6.52 -15.39 11.85
N ALA A 263 7.68 -16.04 11.75
CA ALA A 263 8.70 -15.77 10.72
C ALA A 263 8.17 -15.87 9.28
N LEU A 264 7.08 -16.59 9.09
CA LEU A 264 6.41 -16.81 7.80
C LEU A 264 5.12 -16.01 7.64
N GLY A 265 4.81 -15.10 8.60
CA GLY A 265 3.66 -14.21 8.53
C GLY A 265 2.31 -14.91 8.69
N SER A 266 2.24 -15.90 9.58
CA SER A 266 1.01 -16.67 9.86
C SER A 266 -0.10 -15.86 10.52
N LYS A 267 0.19 -14.64 11.01
CA LYS A 267 -0.80 -13.76 11.64
C LYS A 267 -1.55 -12.94 10.60
N GLU A 268 -2.84 -12.83 10.79
CA GLU A 268 -3.69 -11.92 10.03
C GLU A 268 -3.56 -10.48 10.55
N ILE A 269 -3.26 -9.55 9.65
CA ILE A 269 -3.03 -8.13 9.96
C ILE A 269 -3.90 -7.29 9.02
N ASN A 270 -4.46 -6.20 9.55
CA ASN A 270 -5.15 -5.20 8.72
C ASN A 270 -4.12 -4.43 7.87
N MET A 271 -4.46 -4.13 6.60
CA MET A 271 -3.52 -3.51 5.67
C MET A 271 -3.06 -2.12 6.13
N LEU A 272 -3.93 -1.28 6.71
CA LEU A 272 -3.53 0.05 7.19
C LEU A 272 -2.64 -0.04 8.44
N ASP A 273 -2.92 -0.98 9.35
CA ASP A 273 -2.04 -1.22 10.49
C ASP A 273 -0.65 -1.70 10.05
N TYR A 274 -0.61 -2.56 9.03
CA TYR A 274 0.64 -3.05 8.46
C TYR A 274 1.38 -1.98 7.65
N ALA A 275 0.63 -1.06 7.03
CA ALA A 275 1.18 0.06 6.29
C ALA A 275 1.98 1.03 7.19
N VAL A 276 1.58 1.21 8.46
CA VAL A 276 2.36 1.99 9.45
C VAL A 276 3.76 1.38 9.63
N ALA A 277 3.84 0.05 9.79
CA ALA A 277 5.12 -0.63 9.96
C ALA A 277 6.00 -0.50 8.70
N TYR A 278 5.44 -0.74 7.51
CA TYR A 278 6.19 -0.58 6.26
C TYR A 278 6.57 0.87 5.98
N ASN A 279 5.71 1.83 6.34
CA ASN A 279 6.04 3.25 6.20
C ASN A 279 7.24 3.63 7.08
N THR A 280 7.41 2.99 8.24
CA THR A 280 8.59 3.19 9.08
C THR A 280 9.89 2.73 8.37
N LEU A 281 9.85 1.63 7.59
CA LEU A 281 10.98 1.24 6.75
C LEU A 281 11.20 2.25 5.60
N ALA A 282 10.12 2.58 4.88
CA ALA A 282 10.17 3.43 3.69
C ALA A 282 10.59 4.87 4.00
N SER A 283 10.23 5.41 5.17
CA SER A 283 10.58 6.76 5.61
C SER A 283 11.99 6.87 6.22
N GLY A 284 12.84 5.85 6.04
CA GLY A 284 14.21 5.87 6.57
C GLY A 284 14.32 5.62 8.08
N GLY A 285 13.37 4.89 8.66
CA GLY A 285 13.37 4.51 10.07
C GLY A 285 12.52 5.41 10.98
N TYR A 286 11.82 6.37 10.39
CA TYR A 286 10.94 7.26 11.16
C TYR A 286 9.53 6.68 11.27
N LYS A 287 9.12 6.35 12.49
CA LYS A 287 7.74 5.98 12.79
C LYS A 287 6.84 7.22 12.78
N GLY A 288 5.69 7.13 12.12
CA GLY A 288 4.68 8.17 12.06
C GLY A 288 3.34 7.62 11.64
N ASP A 289 2.30 8.45 11.71
CA ASP A 289 0.95 8.06 11.30
C ASP A 289 0.85 7.95 9.77
N VAL A 290 -0.04 7.07 9.30
CA VAL A 290 -0.55 7.08 7.93
C VAL A 290 -1.99 7.58 7.98
N TYR A 291 -2.36 8.53 7.10
CA TYR A 291 -3.62 9.27 7.25
C TYR A 291 -4.17 9.78 5.91
N LEU A 292 -5.49 9.92 5.85
CA LEU A 292 -6.26 10.35 4.68
C LEU A 292 -6.58 11.85 4.72
N ILE A 293 -6.84 12.41 5.92
CA ILE A 293 -7.36 13.77 6.11
C ILE A 293 -6.24 14.71 6.57
N ASP A 294 -5.95 15.74 5.76
CA ASP A 294 -5.01 16.79 6.13
C ASP A 294 -5.63 17.80 7.13
N ARG A 295 -6.83 18.30 6.82
CA ARG A 295 -7.59 19.18 7.69
C ARG A 295 -9.08 19.17 7.41
N VAL A 296 -9.87 19.65 8.39
CA VAL A 296 -11.32 19.86 8.28
C VAL A 296 -11.65 21.29 8.68
N GLU A 297 -12.47 21.96 7.88
CA GLU A 297 -12.98 23.31 8.13
C GLU A 297 -14.51 23.31 8.14
N ASP A 298 -15.11 24.26 8.88
CA ASP A 298 -16.53 24.57 8.73
C ASP A 298 -16.80 25.44 7.49
N LEU A 299 -18.08 25.79 7.25
CA LEU A 299 -18.46 26.65 6.12
C LEU A 299 -17.92 28.06 6.23
N GLN A 300 -17.61 28.54 7.44
CA GLN A 300 -17.04 29.85 7.73
C GLN A 300 -15.52 29.87 7.53
N GLY A 301 -14.88 28.70 7.31
CA GLY A 301 -13.44 28.56 7.15
C GLY A 301 -12.68 28.39 8.47
N ASN A 302 -13.36 28.19 9.58
CA ASN A 302 -12.69 27.85 10.84
C ASN A 302 -12.14 26.44 10.77
N VAL A 303 -10.86 26.28 11.14
CA VAL A 303 -10.20 24.96 11.17
C VAL A 303 -10.66 24.18 12.41
N LEU A 304 -11.43 23.12 12.21
CA LEU A 304 -11.91 22.21 13.25
C LEU A 304 -10.88 21.13 13.58
N TYR A 305 -10.15 20.68 12.57
CA TYR A 305 -9.09 19.70 12.68
C TYR A 305 -7.97 20.01 11.70
N LYS A 306 -6.73 19.78 12.14
CA LYS A 306 -5.56 19.76 11.27
C LYS A 306 -4.62 18.67 11.75
N HIS A 307 -4.24 17.76 10.85
CA HIS A 307 -3.29 16.71 11.16
C HIS A 307 -1.95 17.29 11.59
N LYS A 308 -1.37 16.74 12.66
CA LYS A 308 -0.05 17.09 13.17
C LYS A 308 0.81 15.82 13.17
N GLN A 309 1.58 15.65 12.10
CA GLN A 309 2.46 14.51 11.98
C GLN A 309 3.51 14.51 13.09
N LYS A 310 3.55 13.43 13.86
CA LYS A 310 4.63 13.14 14.80
C LYS A 310 5.54 12.09 14.16
N ARG A 311 6.82 12.40 14.08
CA ARG A 311 7.83 11.48 13.54
C ARG A 311 8.88 11.22 14.58
N GLU A 312 9.20 9.97 14.80
CA GLU A 312 10.20 9.50 15.75
C GLU A 312 11.14 8.52 15.04
N LEU A 313 12.45 8.78 15.09
CA LEU A 313 13.44 7.84 14.57
C LEU A 313 13.53 6.66 15.52
N VAL A 314 13.05 5.49 15.08
CA VAL A 314 12.97 4.27 15.90
C VAL A 314 13.84 3.14 15.37
N LEU A 315 14.37 3.25 14.14
CA LEU A 315 15.25 2.25 13.55
C LEU A 315 16.66 2.80 13.34
N ASN A 316 17.64 1.92 13.45
CA ASN A 316 19.02 2.20 13.09
C ASN A 316 19.13 2.37 11.56
N THR A 317 19.54 3.56 11.13
CA THR A 317 19.62 3.90 9.70
C THR A 317 20.67 3.10 8.93
N ASN A 318 21.74 2.63 9.60
CA ASN A 318 22.78 1.81 8.97
C ASN A 318 22.23 0.42 8.60
N SER A 319 21.63 -0.26 9.57
CA SER A 319 21.02 -1.58 9.37
C SER A 319 19.82 -1.50 8.41
N LEU A 320 19.05 -0.43 8.48
CA LEU A 320 17.94 -0.20 7.56
C LEU A 320 18.43 0.01 6.11
N TYR A 321 19.54 0.74 5.91
CA TYR A 321 20.14 0.88 4.59
C TYR A 321 20.57 -0.48 4.03
N ILE A 322 21.25 -1.30 4.84
CA ILE A 322 21.66 -2.66 4.46
C ILE A 322 20.43 -3.51 4.08
N LEU A 323 19.35 -3.45 4.87
CA LEU A 323 18.10 -4.14 4.57
C LEU A 323 17.51 -3.69 3.22
N ASN A 324 17.44 -2.37 2.96
CA ASN A 324 16.89 -1.84 1.72
C ASN A 324 17.69 -2.31 0.50
N GLU A 325 19.01 -2.37 0.61
CA GLU A 325 19.88 -2.93 -0.43
C GLU A 325 19.66 -4.43 -0.61
N MET A 326 19.46 -5.19 0.46
CA MET A 326 19.10 -6.61 0.37
C MET A 326 17.73 -6.81 -0.30
N MET A 327 16.74 -5.97 0.00
CA MET A 327 15.40 -6.04 -0.60
C MET A 327 15.40 -5.72 -2.10
N SER A 328 16.32 -4.88 -2.59
CA SER A 328 16.47 -4.60 -4.01
C SER A 328 16.95 -5.82 -4.81
N ASN A 329 17.48 -6.84 -4.16
CA ASN A 329 17.86 -8.09 -4.82
C ASN A 329 16.68 -9.01 -5.16
N SER A 330 15.46 -8.69 -4.74
CA SER A 330 14.26 -9.48 -5.06
C SER A 330 13.92 -9.50 -6.57
N TYR A 331 14.52 -8.63 -7.37
CA TYR A 331 14.39 -8.57 -8.85
C TYR A 331 15.75 -8.55 -9.57
N ASN A 332 16.85 -8.82 -8.85
CA ASN A 332 18.20 -8.83 -9.40
C ASN A 332 18.54 -10.20 -10.02
N SER A 333 18.75 -10.24 -11.33
CA SER A 333 19.07 -11.47 -12.06
C SER A 333 20.39 -12.14 -11.64
N LYS A 334 21.33 -11.41 -11.02
CA LYS A 334 22.58 -11.99 -10.46
C LYS A 334 22.31 -13.00 -9.33
N PHE A 335 21.14 -12.94 -8.70
CA PHE A 335 20.71 -13.89 -7.69
C PHE A 335 20.04 -15.15 -8.26
N ILE A 336 19.94 -15.33 -9.58
CA ILE A 336 19.42 -16.60 -10.16
C ILE A 336 20.40 -17.73 -9.85
N SER A 337 19.91 -18.77 -9.16
CA SER A 337 20.67 -19.96 -8.81
C SER A 337 19.73 -21.17 -8.73
N TYR A 338 19.72 -21.94 -7.62
CA TYR A 338 18.78 -23.04 -7.39
C TYR A 338 17.32 -22.56 -7.37
N ASN A 339 17.12 -21.28 -7.13
CA ASN A 339 15.84 -20.61 -7.18
C ASN A 339 16.01 -19.26 -7.89
N SER A 340 14.90 -18.56 -8.15
CA SER A 340 14.88 -17.23 -8.75
C SER A 340 14.37 -16.20 -7.75
N PRO A 341 14.87 -14.94 -7.81
CA PRO A 341 14.32 -13.83 -7.05
C PRO A 341 12.81 -13.67 -7.29
N THR A 342 12.07 -13.41 -6.21
CA THR A 342 10.59 -13.53 -6.23
C THR A 342 9.88 -12.45 -7.05
N ALA A 343 10.53 -11.32 -7.31
CA ALA A 343 9.99 -10.23 -8.14
C ALA A 343 10.70 -10.12 -9.51
N LEU A 344 11.48 -11.12 -9.91
CA LEU A 344 12.22 -11.12 -11.18
C LEU A 344 11.29 -10.93 -12.39
N SER A 345 10.06 -11.41 -12.33
CA SER A 345 9.08 -11.31 -13.42
C SER A 345 8.65 -9.88 -13.77
N ILE A 346 8.97 -8.91 -12.94
CA ILE A 346 8.68 -7.49 -13.18
C ILE A 346 9.94 -6.65 -13.37
N SER A 347 11.13 -7.25 -13.31
CA SER A 347 12.41 -6.53 -13.40
C SER A 347 12.51 -5.61 -14.62
N ASP A 348 12.05 -6.10 -15.79
CA ASP A 348 12.12 -5.36 -17.06
C ASP A 348 11.15 -4.16 -17.12
N LYS A 349 10.19 -4.08 -16.21
CA LYS A 349 9.27 -2.94 -16.08
C LYS A 349 9.85 -1.83 -15.21
N LEU A 350 10.80 -2.15 -14.32
CA LEU A 350 11.30 -1.22 -13.32
C LEU A 350 12.39 -0.32 -13.91
N THR A 351 12.15 0.98 -13.89
CA THR A 351 13.10 2.01 -14.33
C THR A 351 13.83 2.69 -13.18
N LYS A 352 13.36 2.49 -11.97
CA LYS A 352 13.91 3.04 -10.72
C LYS A 352 14.23 1.94 -9.73
N LYS A 353 15.01 2.27 -8.70
CA LYS A 353 15.36 1.34 -7.62
C LYS A 353 14.27 1.29 -6.56
N TYR A 354 13.95 0.09 -6.11
CA TYR A 354 12.94 -0.18 -5.08
C TYR A 354 13.40 -1.26 -4.11
N ALA A 355 12.97 -1.16 -2.87
CA ALA A 355 13.00 -2.24 -1.90
C ALA A 355 11.66 -3.01 -2.03
N ILE A 356 11.72 -4.27 -2.46
CA ILE A 356 10.51 -5.06 -2.77
C ILE A 356 10.49 -6.35 -1.97
N LYS A 357 9.31 -6.72 -1.46
CA LYS A 357 9.05 -8.03 -0.87
C LYS A 357 7.71 -8.59 -1.31
N SER A 358 7.73 -9.80 -1.83
CA SER A 358 6.54 -10.61 -2.12
C SER A 358 6.13 -11.44 -0.92
N GLY A 359 4.84 -11.74 -0.81
CA GLY A 359 4.28 -12.69 0.15
C GLY A 359 3.24 -13.57 -0.53
N SER A 360 3.13 -14.81 -0.08
CA SER A 360 2.10 -15.74 -0.51
C SER A 360 1.70 -16.65 0.63
N THR A 361 0.42 -16.98 0.65
CA THR A 361 -0.18 -18.09 1.39
C THR A 361 -0.97 -18.94 0.39
N ASN A 362 -1.75 -19.89 0.84
CA ASN A 362 -2.64 -20.64 -0.07
C ASN A 362 -3.73 -19.75 -0.69
N ASN A 363 -4.09 -18.63 -0.01
CA ASN A 363 -5.27 -17.82 -0.32
C ASN A 363 -4.95 -16.38 -0.67
N ASP A 364 -3.72 -15.94 -0.41
CA ASP A 364 -3.30 -14.54 -0.48
C ASP A 364 -2.00 -14.37 -1.25
N TYR A 365 -1.95 -13.35 -2.11
CA TYR A 365 -0.73 -12.90 -2.75
C TYR A 365 -0.49 -11.43 -2.46
N TRP A 366 0.71 -11.11 -2.01
CA TRP A 366 1.15 -9.77 -1.68
C TRP A 366 2.34 -9.33 -2.52
N LEU A 367 2.35 -8.08 -2.90
CA LEU A 367 3.58 -7.37 -3.21
C LEU A 367 3.59 -6.04 -2.46
N ILE A 368 4.67 -5.80 -1.72
CA ILE A 368 4.92 -4.56 -1.02
C ILE A 368 6.28 -4.05 -1.48
N GLY A 369 6.33 -2.82 -1.93
CA GLY A 369 7.58 -2.22 -2.35
C GLY A 369 7.56 -0.71 -2.18
N TYR A 370 8.76 -0.15 -2.02
CA TYR A 370 8.94 1.27 -1.75
C TYR A 370 10.30 1.80 -2.21
N ASN A 371 10.35 3.09 -2.37
CA ASN A 371 11.54 3.93 -2.39
C ASN A 371 11.24 5.22 -1.57
N PRO A 372 12.12 6.23 -1.51
CA PRO A 372 11.83 7.46 -0.78
C PRO A 372 10.60 8.25 -1.25
N ASP A 373 10.11 8.02 -2.48
CA ASP A 373 8.99 8.77 -3.07
C ASP A 373 7.63 8.10 -2.91
N ILE A 374 7.60 6.77 -2.81
CA ILE A 374 6.37 5.99 -2.82
C ILE A 374 6.51 4.69 -2.03
N LEU A 375 5.51 4.36 -1.24
CA LEU A 375 5.25 3.03 -0.68
C LEU A 375 3.94 2.53 -1.25
N MET A 376 3.93 1.37 -1.88
CA MET A 376 2.71 0.73 -2.36
C MET A 376 2.61 -0.69 -1.84
N MET A 377 1.44 -1.04 -1.33
CA MET A 377 1.07 -2.38 -0.91
C MET A 377 -0.06 -2.87 -1.80
N VAL A 378 0.08 -4.05 -2.37
CA VAL A 378 -0.95 -4.73 -3.17
C VAL A 378 -1.20 -6.11 -2.60
N TRP A 379 -2.46 -6.42 -2.36
CA TRP A 379 -2.97 -7.74 -2.03
C TRP A 379 -3.93 -8.20 -3.12
N THR A 380 -3.85 -9.46 -3.49
CA THR A 380 -4.85 -10.16 -4.30
C THR A 380 -5.19 -11.49 -3.66
N GLY A 381 -6.46 -11.86 -3.66
CA GLY A 381 -6.92 -13.07 -2.98
C GLY A 381 -8.42 -13.29 -3.11
N ASN A 382 -8.95 -14.23 -2.32
CA ASN A 382 -10.37 -14.53 -2.29
C ASN A 382 -10.96 -14.26 -0.90
N ASP A 383 -12.11 -13.59 -0.85
CA ASP A 383 -12.76 -13.20 0.41
C ASP A 383 -13.17 -14.38 1.29
N ASN A 384 -13.46 -15.51 0.68
CA ASN A 384 -13.93 -16.71 1.38
C ASN A 384 -12.79 -17.67 1.76
N ASN A 385 -11.53 -17.21 1.74
CA ASN A 385 -10.35 -18.04 2.01
C ASN A 385 -10.25 -19.29 1.12
N LYS A 386 -10.77 -19.24 -0.10
CA LYS A 386 -10.54 -20.30 -1.09
C LYS A 386 -9.11 -20.20 -1.62
N GLU A 387 -8.53 -21.33 -1.93
CA GLU A 387 -7.24 -21.37 -2.62
C GLU A 387 -7.30 -20.58 -3.92
N VAL A 388 -6.24 -19.80 -4.14
CA VAL A 388 -6.06 -19.03 -5.36
C VAL A 388 -4.88 -19.65 -6.12
N GLU A 389 -5.11 -19.98 -7.39
CA GLU A 389 -4.08 -20.59 -8.23
C GLU A 389 -2.79 -19.77 -8.29
N ALA A 390 -1.64 -20.45 -8.31
CA ALA A 390 -0.32 -19.81 -8.26
C ALA A 390 -0.04 -18.83 -9.43
N ASN A 391 -0.70 -18.99 -10.58
CA ASN A 391 -0.60 -18.09 -11.72
C ASN A 391 -1.10 -16.67 -11.38
N TYR A 392 -2.03 -16.50 -10.42
CA TYR A 392 -2.50 -15.20 -9.95
C TYR A 392 -1.47 -14.43 -9.11
N SER A 393 -0.38 -15.06 -8.67
CA SER A 393 0.72 -14.38 -7.99
C SER A 393 1.39 -13.28 -8.84
N LYS A 394 1.22 -13.33 -10.16
CA LYS A 394 1.73 -12.32 -11.09
C LYS A 394 0.90 -11.04 -11.06
N ILE A 395 -0.39 -11.13 -10.75
CA ILE A 395 -1.34 -9.99 -10.81
C ILE A 395 -0.91 -8.89 -9.83
N SER A 396 -0.71 -9.22 -8.55
CA SER A 396 -0.28 -8.24 -7.55
C SER A 396 1.04 -7.56 -7.94
N LYS A 397 1.98 -8.31 -8.55
CA LYS A 397 3.27 -7.80 -9.02
C LYS A 397 3.11 -6.84 -10.19
N THR A 398 2.27 -7.20 -11.17
CA THR A 398 2.03 -6.38 -12.36
C THR A 398 1.28 -5.09 -11.98
N ILE A 399 0.22 -5.17 -11.16
CA ILE A 399 -0.50 -3.99 -10.66
C ILE A 399 0.46 -3.05 -9.95
N TRP A 400 1.32 -3.58 -9.08
CA TRP A 400 2.30 -2.79 -8.35
C TRP A 400 3.26 -2.08 -9.31
N ALA A 401 3.90 -2.81 -10.23
CA ALA A 401 4.91 -2.27 -11.14
C ALA A 401 4.30 -1.21 -12.08
N ASP A 402 3.18 -1.51 -12.72
CA ASP A 402 2.52 -0.59 -13.65
C ASP A 402 2.07 0.70 -12.95
N THR A 403 1.59 0.60 -11.72
CA THR A 403 1.14 1.77 -10.96
C THR A 403 2.31 2.65 -10.51
N VAL A 404 3.36 2.06 -9.91
CA VAL A 404 4.47 2.87 -9.38
C VAL A 404 5.29 3.52 -10.50
N GLU A 405 5.55 2.78 -11.60
CA GLU A 405 6.29 3.31 -12.74
C GLU A 405 5.51 4.43 -13.45
N SER A 406 4.20 4.28 -13.64
CA SER A 406 3.35 5.34 -14.20
C SER A 406 3.30 6.57 -13.29
N SER A 407 3.23 6.37 -11.97
CA SER A 407 3.14 7.46 -10.98
C SER A 407 4.46 8.21 -10.78
N LEU A 408 5.59 7.58 -11.07
CA LEU A 408 6.92 8.16 -10.91
C LEU A 408 7.63 8.46 -12.24
N LYS A 409 6.95 8.34 -13.39
CA LYS A 409 7.57 8.46 -14.73
C LYS A 409 8.36 9.76 -14.93
N ASP A 410 7.84 10.87 -14.40
CA ASP A 410 8.41 12.20 -14.57
C ASP A 410 9.29 12.65 -13.37
N LYS A 411 9.52 11.75 -12.40
CA LYS A 411 10.38 12.02 -11.26
C LYS A 411 11.78 11.46 -11.48
N GLU A 412 12.78 12.18 -10.99
CA GLU A 412 14.16 11.67 -10.93
C GLU A 412 14.24 10.45 -10.01
N GLU A 413 15.23 9.58 -10.24
CA GLU A 413 15.47 8.44 -9.35
C GLU A 413 15.97 8.94 -7.99
N ARG A 414 15.30 8.52 -6.93
CA ARG A 414 15.72 8.75 -5.54
C ARG A 414 15.95 7.42 -4.85
N TRP A 415 17.05 7.36 -4.11
CA TRP A 415 17.37 6.25 -3.23
C TRP A 415 17.91 6.75 -1.89
N TYR A 416 17.99 5.86 -0.93
CA TYR A 416 18.50 6.19 0.40
C TYR A 416 20.00 6.48 0.35
N THR A 417 20.45 7.52 1.05
CA THR A 417 21.86 7.87 1.12
C THR A 417 22.62 6.81 1.93
N LYS A 418 23.69 6.27 1.34
CA LYS A 418 24.55 5.30 2.03
C LYS A 418 25.21 5.95 3.26
N PRO A 419 24.97 5.41 4.47
CA PRO A 419 25.61 5.92 5.68
C PRO A 419 27.13 5.78 5.65
N GLN A 420 27.85 6.66 6.36
CA GLN A 420 29.32 6.62 6.40
C GLN A 420 29.89 5.35 7.05
N ASN A 421 29.14 4.73 7.97
CA ASN A 421 29.52 3.50 8.67
C ASN A 421 29.11 2.23 7.92
N VAL A 422 28.75 2.33 6.66
CA VAL A 422 28.40 1.18 5.80
C VAL A 422 29.38 1.09 4.65
N ASP A 423 30.00 -0.06 4.50
CA ASP A 423 30.86 -0.39 3.36
C ASP A 423 30.24 -1.46 2.48
N ALA A 424 30.73 -1.56 1.25
CA ALA A 424 30.23 -2.51 0.25
C ALA A 424 31.37 -3.35 -0.30
N VAL A 425 31.12 -4.65 -0.45
CA VAL A 425 32.04 -5.60 -1.06
C VAL A 425 31.32 -6.47 -2.09
N ILE A 426 32.04 -6.98 -3.07
CA ILE A 426 31.49 -7.87 -4.10
C ILE A 426 31.65 -9.31 -3.63
N LEU A 427 30.51 -9.99 -3.47
CA LEU A 427 30.46 -11.38 -3.05
C LEU A 427 29.62 -12.22 -4.03
N ASP A 428 29.88 -13.52 -4.06
CA ASP A 428 28.96 -14.46 -4.66
C ASP A 428 27.61 -14.43 -3.92
N PRO A 429 26.49 -14.22 -4.60
CA PRO A 429 25.18 -14.00 -3.97
C PRO A 429 24.74 -15.11 -3.03
N VAL A 430 25.06 -16.36 -3.33
CA VAL A 430 24.58 -17.54 -2.61
C VAL A 430 25.53 -17.94 -1.50
N SER A 431 26.81 -18.09 -1.82
CA SER A 431 27.81 -18.57 -0.85
C SER A 431 28.37 -17.46 0.05
N GLY A 432 28.22 -16.19 -0.31
CA GLY A 432 28.78 -15.06 0.44
C GLY A 432 30.31 -14.97 0.40
N LYS A 433 30.97 -15.72 -0.47
CA LYS A 433 32.42 -15.68 -0.64
C LYS A 433 32.85 -14.58 -1.60
N TYR A 434 34.03 -14.02 -1.38
CA TYR A 434 34.62 -13.09 -2.32
C TYR A 434 34.69 -13.71 -3.72
N THR A 435 34.36 -12.92 -4.72
CA THR A 435 34.42 -13.36 -6.11
C THR A 435 34.82 -12.21 -7.02
N SER A 436 35.61 -12.53 -8.05
CA SER A 436 35.90 -11.65 -9.17
C SER A 436 35.02 -11.95 -10.39
N ASP A 437 34.12 -12.94 -10.28
CA ASP A 437 33.18 -13.29 -11.35
C ASP A 437 32.21 -12.15 -11.62
N SER A 438 31.82 -12.00 -12.87
CA SER A 438 30.76 -11.08 -13.31
C SER A 438 29.39 -11.32 -12.64
N LYS A 439 29.17 -12.51 -12.08
CA LYS A 439 28.01 -12.88 -11.27
C LYS A 439 28.01 -12.29 -9.86
N GLY A 440 29.15 -11.77 -9.38
CA GLY A 440 29.25 -11.12 -8.08
C GLY A 440 28.26 -9.97 -7.94
N SER A 441 27.72 -9.79 -6.73
CA SER A 441 26.81 -8.71 -6.38
C SER A 441 27.35 -7.90 -5.22
N LEU A 442 26.92 -6.64 -5.09
CA LEU A 442 27.27 -5.79 -3.95
C LEU A 442 26.53 -6.26 -2.69
N PHE A 443 27.28 -6.47 -1.65
CA PHE A 443 26.81 -6.72 -0.29
C PHE A 443 27.24 -5.56 0.60
N TYR A 444 26.37 -5.13 1.48
CA TYR A 444 26.62 -4.01 2.38
C TYR A 444 26.74 -4.49 3.80
N PHE A 445 27.69 -3.88 4.55
CA PHE A 445 28.07 -4.26 5.89
C PHE A 445 28.28 -3.03 6.78
N LEU A 446 28.05 -3.17 8.08
CA LEU A 446 28.62 -2.23 9.01
C LEU A 446 30.15 -2.36 8.95
N LYS A 447 30.86 -1.24 8.96
CA LYS A 447 32.35 -1.24 8.91
C LYS A 447 32.94 -2.18 9.94
N GLY A 448 33.83 -3.06 9.49
CA GLY A 448 34.51 -4.06 10.33
C GLY A 448 33.72 -5.34 10.55
N THR A 449 32.56 -5.51 9.87
CA THR A 449 31.79 -6.76 9.88
C THR A 449 31.79 -7.48 8.53
N GLU A 450 32.57 -7.00 7.57
CA GLU A 450 32.78 -7.63 6.28
C GLU A 450 33.43 -9.02 6.45
N PRO A 451 33.13 -9.99 5.57
CA PRO A 451 33.82 -11.28 5.61
C PRO A 451 35.35 -11.10 5.54
N VAL A 452 36.10 -11.92 6.29
CA VAL A 452 37.53 -11.98 6.17
C VAL A 452 37.90 -12.81 4.94
N ASN A 453 38.87 -12.34 4.13
CA ASN A 453 39.37 -13.04 2.94
C ASN A 453 40.02 -14.40 3.28
#